data_e80f3213ed2a0f02e057feac2894bdca
#
_entry.id   e80f3213ed2a0f02e057feac2894bdca
#
_cell.length_a   1.000
_cell.length_b   1.000
_cell.length_c   1.000
_cell.angle_alpha   90.00
_cell.angle_beta   90.00
_cell.angle_gamma   90.00
#
_symmetry.space_group_name_H-M   'P 1'
#
loop_
_entity.id
_entity.type
_entity.pdbx_description
1 polymer ?
#
loop_
_entity_poly.entity_id
_entity_poly.type
_entity_poly.pdbx_seq_one_letter_code
_entity_poly.pdbx_strand_id
1 'polypeptide(L)'
;MAALLPTTSTADGWKRALKSSTEDSYAGLYPPRSPASGIDVKPVTDITGGLNALLADVFSLCLKTKNFHWHMSGPPFRDYHLLLGDRGGQLFAIMDEIAERFRKVGGTTIRSIGHIARLQRILDNKADFVTPADLLSELREDEKALTVSMRAVHTLCDDEGDVATASLLENWIDQFQRRSWFLFESTRA
;
A
#
# COMPACT_ATOMS: atom_id res chain seq x y z
N MET A 1 5.76 -21.61 -22.89
CA MET A 1 4.31 -21.38 -22.81
C MET A 1 4.06 -20.56 -21.55
N ALA A 2 3.96 -19.24 -21.71
CA ALA A 2 3.69 -18.33 -20.61
C ALA A 2 2.18 -18.25 -20.39
N ALA A 3 1.71 -18.62 -19.21
CA ALA A 3 0.31 -18.46 -18.84
C ALA A 3 0.03 -16.99 -18.52
N LEU A 4 -0.76 -16.35 -19.35
CA LEU A 4 -1.35 -15.03 -19.10
C LEU A 4 -2.25 -15.10 -17.87
N LEU A 5 -1.88 -14.39 -16.81
CA LEU A 5 -2.77 -14.13 -15.69
C LEU A 5 -3.84 -13.10 -16.11
N PRO A 6 -5.10 -13.27 -15.74
CA PRO A 6 -6.16 -12.35 -16.14
C PRO A 6 -6.02 -11.00 -15.44
N THR A 7 -5.89 -9.94 -16.22
CA THR A 7 -6.00 -8.56 -15.78
C THR A 7 -7.46 -8.23 -15.48
N THR A 8 -7.91 -8.43 -14.25
CA THR A 8 -9.16 -7.84 -13.76
C THR A 8 -8.85 -6.96 -12.58
N SER A 9 -8.39 -5.74 -12.87
CA SER A 9 -8.45 -4.62 -11.94
C SER A 9 -9.91 -4.19 -11.83
N THR A 10 -10.64 -4.77 -10.90
CA THR A 10 -11.96 -4.29 -10.53
C THR A 10 -12.01 -4.13 -9.01
N ALA A 11 -12.80 -3.16 -8.55
CA ALA A 11 -13.07 -2.89 -7.13
C ALA A 11 -13.50 -4.13 -6.30
N ASP A 12 -13.73 -5.26 -6.94
CA ASP A 12 -14.12 -6.53 -6.31
C ASP A 12 -12.92 -7.48 -6.01
N GLY A 13 -11.71 -7.17 -6.47
CA GLY A 13 -10.53 -8.03 -6.24
C GLY A 13 -10.15 -8.11 -4.76
N TRP A 14 -10.23 -7.00 -4.05
CA TRP A 14 -9.96 -6.94 -2.60
C TRP A 14 -11.05 -7.64 -1.77
N LYS A 15 -12.32 -7.60 -2.19
CA LYS A 15 -13.42 -8.32 -1.54
C LYS A 15 -13.24 -9.84 -1.60
N ARG A 16 -12.61 -10.37 -2.65
CA ARG A 16 -12.27 -11.80 -2.77
C ARG A 16 -11.09 -12.20 -1.88
N ALA A 17 -10.07 -11.36 -1.76
CA ALA A 17 -8.94 -11.63 -0.87
C ALA A 17 -9.36 -11.70 0.61
N LEU A 18 -10.35 -10.89 1.02
CA LEU A 18 -10.92 -10.93 2.38
C LEU A 18 -11.66 -12.24 2.71
N LYS A 19 -12.28 -12.91 1.71
CA LYS A 19 -13.06 -14.13 1.95
C LYS A 19 -12.21 -15.40 2.15
N SER A 20 -10.93 -15.38 1.87
CA SER A 20 -10.03 -16.54 2.00
C SER A 20 -9.12 -16.51 3.23
N SER A 21 -9.20 -15.47 4.07
CA SER A 21 -8.37 -15.38 5.27
C SER A 21 -8.96 -16.24 6.40
N THR A 22 -8.10 -16.98 7.08
CA THR A 22 -8.37 -17.75 8.31
C THR A 22 -8.63 -16.81 9.49
N GLU A 23 -9.51 -15.81 9.34
CA GLU A 23 -9.89 -14.89 10.43
C GLU A 23 -10.67 -15.60 11.54
N ASP A 24 -11.29 -16.76 11.25
CA ASP A 24 -12.13 -17.50 12.19
C ASP A 24 -11.37 -18.09 13.40
N SER A 25 -10.04 -18.27 13.32
CA SER A 25 -9.28 -18.90 14.40
C SER A 25 -9.08 -18.02 15.65
N TYR A 26 -9.29 -16.71 15.54
CA TYR A 26 -9.03 -15.75 16.64
C TYR A 26 -10.25 -14.91 17.02
N ALA A 27 -11.38 -15.12 16.37
CA ALA A 27 -12.60 -14.33 16.55
C ALA A 27 -13.19 -14.36 17.99
N GLY A 28 -12.81 -15.33 18.80
CA GLY A 28 -13.28 -15.46 20.18
C GLY A 28 -12.35 -14.93 21.29
N LEU A 29 -11.12 -14.50 20.94
CA LEU A 29 -10.12 -14.14 21.95
C LEU A 29 -10.16 -12.67 22.38
N TYR A 30 -10.80 -11.80 21.60
CA TYR A 30 -10.94 -10.39 21.93
C TYR A 30 -12.37 -9.93 21.62
N PRO A 31 -13.09 -9.34 22.57
CA PRO A 31 -14.41 -8.77 22.30
C PRO A 31 -14.28 -7.69 21.23
N PRO A 32 -15.24 -7.60 20.27
CA PRO A 32 -15.26 -6.52 19.32
C PRO A 32 -15.29 -5.18 20.07
N ARG A 33 -14.27 -4.35 19.86
CA ARG A 33 -14.27 -3.00 20.39
C ARG A 33 -15.28 -2.18 19.62
N SER A 34 -16.19 -1.54 20.31
CA SER A 34 -17.05 -0.52 19.68
C SER A 34 -16.14 0.52 19.03
N PRO A 35 -16.37 0.89 17.76
CA PRO A 35 -15.59 1.92 17.10
C PRO A 35 -15.66 3.23 17.89
N ALA A 36 -14.52 3.79 18.26
CA ALA A 36 -14.48 5.13 18.87
C ALA A 36 -14.88 6.23 17.86
N SER A 37 -14.99 5.87 16.59
CA SER A 37 -15.28 6.75 15.45
C SER A 37 -16.76 7.13 15.31
N GLY A 38 -17.69 6.45 15.99
CA GLY A 38 -19.13 6.66 15.79
C GLY A 38 -19.68 6.17 14.43
N ILE A 39 -18.87 5.44 13.66
CA ILE A 39 -19.25 4.86 12.36
C ILE A 39 -19.91 3.49 12.61
N ASP A 40 -20.92 3.13 11.84
CA ASP A 40 -21.60 1.84 11.93
C ASP A 40 -20.69 0.65 11.58
N VAL A 41 -21.03 -0.54 12.08
CA VAL A 41 -20.19 -1.76 11.99
C VAL A 41 -19.87 -2.17 10.54
N LYS A 42 -20.82 -2.07 9.61
CA LYS A 42 -20.62 -2.50 8.22
C LYS A 42 -19.64 -1.58 7.47
N PRO A 43 -19.81 -0.24 7.49
CA PRO A 43 -18.83 0.71 6.98
C PRO A 43 -17.42 0.48 7.54
N VAL A 44 -17.31 0.25 8.84
CA VAL A 44 -16.02 -0.04 9.49
C VAL A 44 -15.34 -1.26 8.85
N THR A 45 -16.06 -2.32 8.57
CA THR A 45 -15.48 -3.53 7.94
C THR A 45 -14.97 -3.27 6.53
N ASP A 46 -15.71 -2.52 5.73
CA ASP A 46 -15.34 -2.21 4.34
C ASP A 46 -14.15 -1.23 4.30
N ILE A 47 -14.16 -0.17 5.09
CA ILE A 47 -13.07 0.81 5.21
C ILE A 47 -11.78 0.13 5.72
N THR A 48 -11.88 -0.68 6.77
CA THR A 48 -10.72 -1.39 7.33
C THR A 48 -10.18 -2.45 6.38
N GLY A 49 -11.01 -3.10 5.57
CA GLY A 49 -10.57 -3.96 4.48
C GLY A 49 -9.70 -3.22 3.46
N GLY A 50 -10.14 -2.04 3.03
CA GLY A 50 -9.39 -1.16 2.14
C GLY A 50 -8.05 -0.71 2.74
N LEU A 51 -8.07 -0.24 3.98
CA LEU A 51 -6.85 0.20 4.69
C LEU A 51 -5.84 -0.92 4.90
N ASN A 52 -6.27 -2.16 5.17
CA ASN A 52 -5.36 -3.32 5.28
C ASN A 52 -4.68 -3.64 3.95
N ALA A 53 -5.42 -3.60 2.85
CA ALA A 53 -4.84 -3.80 1.53
C ALA A 53 -3.81 -2.70 1.19
N LEU A 54 -4.13 -1.43 1.47
CA LEU A 54 -3.19 -0.32 1.30
C LEU A 54 -1.95 -0.48 2.18
N LEU A 55 -2.10 -0.85 3.45
CA LEU A 55 -0.98 -1.07 4.36
C LEU A 55 -0.04 -2.18 3.85
N ALA A 56 -0.60 -3.30 3.36
CA ALA A 56 0.18 -4.39 2.79
C ALA A 56 0.94 -3.95 1.54
N ASP A 57 0.31 -3.17 0.67
CA ASP A 57 0.95 -2.63 -0.54
C ASP A 57 2.06 -1.64 -0.21
N VAL A 58 1.83 -0.70 0.73
CA VAL A 58 2.86 0.26 1.16
C VAL A 58 4.04 -0.46 1.79
N PHE A 59 3.80 -1.51 2.59
CA PHE A 59 4.86 -2.33 3.17
C PHE A 59 5.70 -3.01 2.07
N SER A 60 5.04 -3.62 1.10
CA SER A 60 5.71 -4.29 -0.02
C SER A 60 6.48 -3.32 -0.90
N LEU A 61 5.90 -2.14 -1.17
CA LEU A 61 6.58 -1.08 -1.90
C LEU A 61 7.80 -0.53 -1.12
N CYS A 62 7.71 -0.41 0.20
CA CYS A 62 8.82 -0.02 1.06
C CYS A 62 9.97 -1.03 0.95
N LEU A 63 9.67 -2.32 1.06
CA LEU A 63 10.67 -3.38 0.92
C LEU A 63 11.28 -3.39 -0.50
N LYS A 64 10.47 -3.27 -1.56
CA LYS A 64 10.96 -3.16 -2.94
C LYS A 64 11.87 -1.93 -3.12
N THR A 65 11.49 -0.79 -2.57
CA THR A 65 12.31 0.44 -2.60
C THR A 65 13.65 0.22 -1.89
N LYS A 66 13.66 -0.48 -0.75
CA LYS A 66 14.90 -0.83 -0.03
C LYS A 66 15.72 -1.88 -0.79
N ASN A 67 15.10 -2.88 -1.41
CA ASN A 67 15.78 -3.80 -2.30
C ASN A 67 16.53 -3.04 -3.40
N PHE A 68 15.86 -2.14 -4.10
CA PHE A 68 16.48 -1.32 -5.15
C PHE A 68 17.56 -0.38 -4.61
N HIS A 69 17.37 0.21 -3.44
CA HIS A 69 18.38 1.01 -2.75
C HIS A 69 19.66 0.20 -2.47
N TRP A 70 19.55 -1.04 -2.04
CA TRP A 70 20.72 -1.89 -1.72
C TRP A 70 21.46 -2.39 -2.98
N HIS A 71 20.72 -2.68 -4.05
CA HIS A 71 21.28 -3.31 -5.27
C HIS A 71 21.54 -2.32 -6.41
N MET A 72 21.24 -1.03 -6.21
CA MET A 72 21.56 0.03 -7.16
C MET A 72 23.05 0.05 -7.47
N SER A 73 23.40 0.24 -8.75
CA SER A 73 24.78 0.39 -9.21
C SER A 73 24.88 1.27 -10.46
N GLY A 74 26.09 1.71 -10.83
CA GLY A 74 26.36 2.46 -12.04
C GLY A 74 26.56 3.97 -11.81
N PRO A 75 26.70 4.77 -12.86
CA PRO A 75 27.05 6.18 -12.77
C PRO A 75 26.18 7.04 -11.86
N PRO A 76 24.83 6.89 -11.83
CA PRO A 76 23.97 7.66 -10.95
C PRO A 76 23.84 7.07 -9.53
N PHE A 77 24.72 6.12 -9.13
CA PHE A 77 24.61 5.37 -7.88
C PHE A 77 24.30 6.28 -6.67
N ARG A 78 25.13 7.30 -6.45
CA ARG A 78 25.02 8.14 -5.25
C ARG A 78 23.65 8.83 -5.17
N ASP A 79 23.21 9.44 -6.25
CA ASP A 79 22.01 10.26 -6.25
C ASP A 79 20.76 9.39 -6.10
N TYR A 80 20.71 8.28 -6.83
CA TYR A 80 19.56 7.35 -6.75
C TYR A 80 19.57 6.54 -5.45
N HIS A 81 20.74 6.17 -4.93
CA HIS A 81 20.84 5.51 -3.63
C HIS A 81 20.29 6.40 -2.51
N LEU A 82 20.64 7.69 -2.47
CA LEU A 82 20.09 8.65 -1.51
C LEU A 82 18.58 8.84 -1.72
N LEU A 83 18.14 9.05 -2.95
CA LEU A 83 16.72 9.19 -3.30
C LEU A 83 15.89 8.00 -2.81
N LEU A 84 16.35 6.77 -3.07
CA LEU A 84 15.65 5.56 -2.65
C LEU A 84 15.72 5.34 -1.13
N GLY A 85 16.80 5.76 -0.49
CA GLY A 85 16.94 5.76 0.96
C GLY A 85 15.87 6.63 1.64
N ASP A 86 15.75 7.89 1.20
CA ASP A 86 14.75 8.84 1.69
C ASP A 86 13.32 8.36 1.45
N ARG A 87 13.06 7.80 0.26
CA ARG A 87 11.75 7.23 -0.08
C ARG A 87 11.36 6.09 0.82
N GLY A 88 12.29 5.16 1.08
CA GLY A 88 12.02 4.06 2.00
C GLY A 88 11.64 4.57 3.40
N GLY A 89 12.28 5.63 3.88
CA GLY A 89 11.92 6.29 5.14
C GLY A 89 10.51 6.90 5.13
N GLN A 90 10.16 7.61 4.04
CA GLN A 90 8.81 8.20 3.87
C GLN A 90 7.72 7.12 3.80
N LEU A 91 7.95 6.02 3.08
CA LEU A 91 7.00 4.91 3.00
C LEU A 91 6.82 4.23 4.36
N PHE A 92 7.91 4.09 5.12
CA PHE A 92 7.85 3.53 6.47
C PHE A 92 7.00 4.39 7.41
N ALA A 93 7.11 5.71 7.34
CA ALA A 93 6.29 6.62 8.14
C ALA A 93 4.79 6.50 7.80
N ILE A 94 4.44 6.40 6.52
CA ILE A 94 3.04 6.24 6.08
C ILE A 94 2.44 4.92 6.58
N MET A 95 3.23 3.84 6.69
CA MET A 95 2.73 2.57 7.22
C MET A 95 2.18 2.73 8.64
N ASP A 96 2.87 3.49 9.48
CA ASP A 96 2.45 3.73 10.86
C ASP A 96 1.14 4.52 10.91
N GLU A 97 1.06 5.59 10.12
CA GLU A 97 -0.15 6.41 10.02
C GLU A 97 -1.39 5.60 9.57
N ILE A 98 -1.23 4.73 8.55
CA ILE A 98 -2.31 3.85 8.07
C ILE A 98 -2.70 2.85 9.16
N ALA A 99 -1.73 2.20 9.81
CA ALA A 99 -1.98 1.22 10.86
C ALA A 99 -2.68 1.83 12.07
N GLU A 100 -2.26 3.03 12.50
CA GLU A 100 -2.93 3.76 13.58
C GLU A 100 -4.35 4.19 13.21
N ARG A 101 -4.54 4.72 11.97
CA ARG A 101 -5.88 5.09 11.52
C ARG A 101 -6.80 3.89 11.51
N PHE A 102 -6.33 2.76 11.01
CA PHE A 102 -7.05 1.50 11.06
C PHE A 102 -7.53 1.15 12.49
N ARG A 103 -6.65 1.31 13.48
CA ARG A 103 -6.99 1.05 14.89
C ARG A 103 -8.01 2.05 15.44
N LYS A 104 -7.91 3.32 15.05
CA LYS A 104 -8.85 4.39 15.45
C LYS A 104 -10.25 4.17 14.89
N VAL A 105 -10.38 3.57 13.70
CA VAL A 105 -11.68 3.19 13.12
C VAL A 105 -12.28 1.97 13.82
N GLY A 106 -11.51 1.19 14.57
CA GLY A 106 -12.00 0.04 15.37
C GLY A 106 -11.56 -1.32 14.84
N GLY A 107 -10.80 -1.37 13.76
CA GLY A 107 -10.35 -2.61 13.15
C GLY A 107 -9.13 -3.24 13.83
N THR A 108 -8.74 -4.42 13.37
CA THR A 108 -7.51 -5.14 13.73
C THR A 108 -6.60 -5.22 12.52
N THR A 109 -5.47 -4.53 12.57
CA THR A 109 -4.54 -4.40 11.45
C THR A 109 -3.62 -5.62 11.26
N ILE A 110 -2.72 -5.55 10.28
CA ILE A 110 -1.76 -6.59 9.91
C ILE A 110 -0.89 -6.98 11.12
N ARG A 111 -0.64 -8.29 11.30
CA ARG A 111 0.11 -8.83 12.45
C ARG A 111 1.34 -9.65 12.06
N SER A 112 1.54 -9.95 10.77
CA SER A 112 2.64 -10.82 10.34
C SER A 112 3.01 -10.59 8.88
N ILE A 113 4.24 -10.98 8.51
CA ILE A 113 4.71 -10.98 7.12
C ILE A 113 3.82 -11.87 6.24
N GLY A 114 3.39 -13.03 6.75
CA GLY A 114 2.46 -13.89 6.02
C GLY A 114 1.10 -13.24 5.76
N HIS A 115 0.64 -12.34 6.63
CA HIS A 115 -0.56 -11.55 6.38
C HIS A 115 -0.35 -10.51 5.27
N ILE A 116 0.79 -9.81 5.28
CA ILE A 116 1.18 -8.90 4.21
C ILE A 116 1.22 -9.63 2.86
N ALA A 117 1.92 -10.77 2.80
CA ALA A 117 2.06 -11.56 1.58
C ALA A 117 0.74 -12.04 0.97
N ARG A 118 -0.32 -12.20 1.78
CA ARG A 118 -1.66 -12.55 1.28
C ARG A 118 -2.46 -11.36 0.76
N LEU A 119 -2.20 -10.16 1.27
CA LEU A 119 -2.97 -8.95 0.95
C LEU A 119 -2.30 -8.06 -0.10
N GLN A 120 -0.97 -8.11 -0.22
CA GLN A 120 -0.21 -7.26 -1.15
C GLN A 120 -0.61 -7.49 -2.60
N ARG A 121 -0.62 -6.42 -3.38
CA ARG A 121 -0.87 -6.40 -4.82
C ARG A 121 0.33 -5.88 -5.61
N ILE A 122 1.32 -5.31 -4.91
CA ILE A 122 2.61 -4.91 -5.49
C ILE A 122 3.41 -6.16 -5.80
N LEU A 123 3.85 -6.31 -7.03
CA LEU A 123 4.62 -7.47 -7.47
C LEU A 123 6.06 -7.39 -6.97
N ASP A 124 6.58 -8.51 -6.47
CA ASP A 124 8.00 -8.62 -6.11
C ASP A 124 8.89 -8.53 -7.34
N ASN A 125 10.04 -7.85 -7.20
CA ASN A 125 11.13 -7.95 -8.17
C ASN A 125 12.29 -8.74 -7.54
N LYS A 126 12.64 -9.89 -8.15
CA LYS A 126 13.70 -10.81 -7.71
C LYS A 126 14.78 -10.94 -8.76
N ALA A 127 14.88 -10.02 -9.72
CA ALA A 127 15.92 -10.05 -10.74
C ALA A 127 17.29 -9.77 -10.12
N ASP A 128 18.30 -10.52 -10.55
CA ASP A 128 19.69 -10.36 -10.09
C ASP A 128 20.27 -8.98 -10.46
N PHE A 129 19.79 -8.41 -11.56
CA PHE A 129 20.16 -7.08 -12.03
C PHE A 129 19.00 -6.39 -12.72
N VAL A 130 18.80 -5.12 -12.40
CA VAL A 130 17.87 -4.23 -13.10
C VAL A 130 18.58 -2.90 -13.33
N THR A 131 18.40 -2.30 -14.51
CA THR A 131 19.03 -1.00 -14.79
C THR A 131 18.47 0.10 -13.89
N PRO A 132 19.23 1.14 -13.54
CA PRO A 132 18.73 2.25 -12.72
C PRO A 132 17.45 2.88 -13.26
N ALA A 133 17.35 3.06 -14.58
CA ALA A 133 16.17 3.63 -15.22
C ALA A 133 14.93 2.72 -15.07
N ASP A 134 15.11 1.41 -15.23
CA ASP A 134 14.03 0.43 -15.08
C ASP A 134 13.56 0.33 -13.63
N LEU A 135 14.50 0.37 -12.64
CA LEU A 135 14.16 0.40 -11.22
C LEU A 135 13.25 1.60 -10.87
N LEU A 136 13.60 2.80 -11.34
CA LEU A 136 12.82 4.00 -11.08
C LEU A 136 11.47 3.97 -11.81
N SER A 137 11.45 3.43 -13.04
CA SER A 137 10.22 3.27 -13.82
C SER A 137 9.26 2.29 -13.15
N GLU A 138 9.76 1.15 -12.66
CA GLU A 138 8.94 0.16 -11.95
C GLU A 138 8.33 0.73 -10.67
N LEU A 139 9.13 1.41 -9.83
CA LEU A 139 8.62 2.07 -8.63
C LEU A 139 7.56 3.12 -8.95
N ARG A 140 7.74 3.87 -10.04
CA ARG A 140 6.76 4.87 -10.50
C ARG A 140 5.42 4.23 -10.85
N GLU A 141 5.42 3.12 -11.56
CA GLU A 141 4.18 2.43 -11.93
C GLU A 141 3.50 1.82 -10.70
N ASP A 142 4.26 1.28 -9.74
CA ASP A 142 3.73 0.81 -8.46
C ASP A 142 3.08 1.96 -7.65
N GLU A 143 3.72 3.13 -7.57
CA GLU A 143 3.17 4.30 -6.87
C GLU A 143 1.88 4.83 -7.54
N LYS A 144 1.81 4.79 -8.87
CA LYS A 144 0.58 5.13 -9.61
C LYS A 144 -0.56 4.15 -9.32
N ALA A 145 -0.27 2.85 -9.33
CA ALA A 145 -1.25 1.81 -9.02
C ALA A 145 -1.79 1.96 -7.58
N LEU A 146 -0.89 2.26 -6.64
CA LEU A 146 -1.25 2.51 -5.24
C LEU A 146 -2.10 3.78 -5.09
N THR A 147 -1.78 4.85 -5.82
CA THR A 147 -2.60 6.07 -5.86
C THR A 147 -4.02 5.80 -6.36
N VAL A 148 -4.20 4.95 -7.37
CA VAL A 148 -5.53 4.52 -7.85
C VAL A 148 -6.28 3.76 -6.74
N SER A 149 -5.59 2.88 -6.03
CA SER A 149 -6.17 2.13 -4.91
C SER A 149 -6.58 3.05 -3.74
N MET A 150 -5.76 4.05 -3.41
CA MET A 150 -6.09 5.06 -2.39
C MET A 150 -7.34 5.85 -2.74
N ARG A 151 -7.51 6.25 -4.01
CA ARG A 151 -8.72 6.94 -4.47
C ARG A 151 -9.98 6.08 -4.32
N ALA A 152 -9.89 4.78 -4.57
CA ALA A 152 -11.02 3.88 -4.39
C ALA A 152 -11.43 3.76 -2.90
N VAL A 153 -10.45 3.73 -1.99
CA VAL A 153 -10.73 3.73 -0.54
C VAL A 153 -11.25 5.10 -0.08
N HIS A 154 -10.75 6.21 -0.66
CA HIS A 154 -11.25 7.56 -0.41
C HIS A 154 -12.75 7.67 -0.74
N THR A 155 -13.15 7.25 -1.95
CA THR A 155 -14.56 7.25 -2.35
C THR A 155 -15.42 6.44 -1.37
N LEU A 156 -14.95 5.28 -0.93
CA LEU A 156 -15.64 4.47 0.08
C LEU A 156 -15.79 5.23 1.41
N CYS A 157 -14.76 5.95 1.85
CA CYS A 157 -14.81 6.73 3.08
C CYS A 157 -15.79 7.90 2.98
N ASP A 158 -15.85 8.58 1.83
CA ASP A 158 -16.80 9.66 1.57
C ASP A 158 -18.24 9.15 1.59
N ASP A 159 -18.50 8.02 0.90
CA ASP A 159 -19.83 7.41 0.84
C ASP A 159 -20.34 6.99 2.23
N GLU A 160 -19.44 6.60 3.13
CA GLU A 160 -19.76 6.15 4.49
C GLU A 160 -19.54 7.23 5.56
N GLY A 161 -19.21 8.47 5.16
CA GLY A 161 -19.07 9.63 6.06
C GLY A 161 -17.82 9.59 6.97
N ASP A 162 -16.80 8.78 6.67
CA ASP A 162 -15.53 8.78 7.39
C ASP A 162 -14.60 9.90 6.88
N VAL A 163 -14.98 11.14 7.17
CA VAL A 163 -14.27 12.37 6.77
C VAL A 163 -12.79 12.34 7.19
N ALA A 164 -12.48 11.76 8.34
CA ALA A 164 -11.11 11.77 8.87
C ALA A 164 -10.20 10.78 8.11
N THR A 165 -10.70 9.62 7.68
CA THR A 165 -9.93 8.72 6.81
C THR A 165 -9.83 9.29 5.40
N ALA A 166 -10.90 9.89 4.86
CA ALA A 166 -10.88 10.56 3.56
C ALA A 166 -9.80 11.65 3.52
N SER A 167 -9.75 12.54 4.51
CA SER A 167 -8.74 13.60 4.61
C SER A 167 -7.30 13.07 4.71
N LEU A 168 -7.05 11.97 5.42
CA LEU A 168 -5.73 11.33 5.45
C LEU A 168 -5.36 10.75 4.08
N LEU A 169 -6.31 10.12 3.40
CA LEU A 169 -6.11 9.58 2.06
C LEU A 169 -5.78 10.67 1.03
N GLU A 170 -6.39 11.85 1.09
CA GLU A 170 -6.04 13.00 0.26
C GLU A 170 -4.56 13.39 0.42
N ASN A 171 -4.10 13.49 1.67
CA ASN A 171 -2.70 13.80 1.97
C ASN A 171 -1.75 12.70 1.45
N TRP A 172 -2.09 11.41 1.64
CA TRP A 172 -1.25 10.32 1.12
C TRP A 172 -1.25 10.29 -0.41
N ILE A 173 -2.39 10.53 -1.07
CA ILE A 173 -2.48 10.65 -2.53
C ILE A 173 -1.52 11.73 -3.04
N ASP A 174 -1.53 12.93 -2.46
CA ASP A 174 -0.61 14.02 -2.84
C ASP A 174 0.86 13.60 -2.68
N GLN A 175 1.21 12.99 -1.55
CA GLN A 175 2.55 12.49 -1.30
C GLN A 175 2.99 11.43 -2.32
N PHE A 176 2.10 10.49 -2.71
CA PHE A 176 2.40 9.48 -3.72
C PHE A 176 2.53 10.09 -5.12
N GLN A 177 1.69 11.06 -5.48
CA GLN A 177 1.81 11.82 -6.73
C GLN A 177 3.13 12.59 -6.80
N ARG A 178 3.54 13.25 -5.72
CA ARG A 178 4.83 13.93 -5.62
C ARG A 178 5.99 12.96 -5.83
N ARG A 179 5.97 11.78 -5.18
CA ARG A 179 7.01 10.76 -5.36
C ARG A 179 7.07 10.25 -6.79
N SER A 180 5.93 9.92 -7.37
CA SER A 180 5.82 9.49 -8.76
C SER A 180 6.36 10.53 -9.74
N TRP A 181 6.07 11.82 -9.50
CA TRP A 181 6.61 12.92 -10.29
C TRP A 181 8.15 13.00 -10.20
N PHE A 182 8.72 12.90 -9.01
CA PHE A 182 10.18 12.88 -8.83
C PHE A 182 10.84 11.73 -9.60
N LEU A 183 10.25 10.53 -9.58
CA LEU A 183 10.78 9.39 -10.34
C LEU A 183 10.71 9.66 -11.85
N PHE A 184 9.63 10.26 -12.31
CA PHE A 184 9.49 10.65 -13.71
C PHE A 184 10.57 11.65 -14.14
N GLU A 185 10.76 12.73 -13.40
CA GLU A 185 11.76 13.74 -13.73
C GLU A 185 13.20 13.19 -13.63
N SER A 186 13.45 12.25 -12.73
CA SER A 186 14.76 11.61 -12.58
C SER A 186 15.13 10.68 -13.75
N THR A 187 14.16 10.26 -14.56
CA THR A 187 14.36 9.35 -15.71
C THR A 187 14.26 10.06 -17.06
N ARG A 188 13.95 11.35 -17.09
CA ARG A 188 13.93 12.12 -18.34
C ARG A 188 15.34 12.36 -18.85
N ALA A 189 15.58 11.94 -20.10
CA ALA A 189 16.81 12.22 -20.86
C ALA A 189 16.77 13.62 -21.45
#